data_8726bfcafdb4cb090c085a6eb8aa69d8
#
_entry.id   8726bfcafdb4cb090c085a6eb8aa69d8
#
_cell.length_a   1.000
_cell.length_b   1.000
_cell.length_c   1.000
_cell.angle_alpha   90.00
_cell.angle_beta   90.00
_cell.angle_gamma   90.00
#
_symmetry.space_group_name_H-M   'P 1'
#
loop_
_entity.id
_entity.type
_entity.pdbx_description
1 polymer ?
#
loop_
_entity_poly.entity_id
_entity_poly.type
_entity_poly.pdbx_seq_one_letter_code
_entity_poly.pdbx_strand_id
1 'polypeptide(L)'
;IILALDAFFPYDTLGPLQYIVPYFVQANVWVITALDLGVATARDNLMFLNGDFGPFAMQVFWPSAGVHSIIIYSLVMMAFLIKMRIPRNRKMMYFVIGIAGTVVVNLIRIFSLSVYALKVTTDPQAWEEFHSVAGEIMFLPWLFIFLLVVTAIETKRLKKLEESEENVQK
;
A
#
# COMPACT_ATOMS: atom_id res chain seq x y z
N ILE A 1 18.20 2.46 4.70
CA ILE A 1 17.06 2.59 5.67
C ILE A 1 16.36 1.23 5.83
N ILE A 2 15.87 0.60 4.74
CA ILE A 2 15.15 -0.69 4.80
C ILE A 2 16.04 -1.77 5.43
N LEU A 3 17.26 -1.99 4.93
CA LEU A 3 18.20 -2.94 5.50
C LEU A 3 18.53 -2.69 6.98
N ALA A 4 18.58 -1.43 7.40
CA ALA A 4 18.75 -1.10 8.80
C ALA A 4 17.51 -1.46 9.63
N LEU A 5 16.30 -1.21 9.11
CA LEU A 5 15.05 -1.60 9.79
C LEU A 5 14.95 -3.13 9.91
N ASP A 6 15.27 -3.88 8.87
CA ASP A 6 15.28 -5.35 8.88
C ASP A 6 16.33 -5.90 9.87
N ALA A 7 17.47 -5.22 10.04
CA ALA A 7 18.51 -5.61 10.99
C ALA A 7 18.12 -5.34 12.45
N PHE A 8 17.40 -4.21 12.71
CA PHE A 8 16.97 -3.84 14.06
C PHE A 8 15.63 -4.48 14.45
N PHE A 9 14.76 -4.76 13.48
CA PHE A 9 13.43 -5.34 13.67
C PHE A 9 13.24 -6.53 12.73
N PRO A 10 13.89 -7.68 12.98
CA PRO A 10 13.70 -8.88 12.17
C PRO A 10 12.23 -9.30 12.11
N TYR A 11 11.85 -10.01 11.05
CA TYR A 11 10.45 -10.32 10.70
C TYR A 11 9.66 -11.02 11.81
N ASP A 12 10.32 -11.78 12.65
CA ASP A 12 9.75 -12.55 13.75
C ASP A 12 9.70 -11.78 15.08
N THR A 13 10.27 -10.57 15.16
CA THR A 13 10.23 -9.76 16.37
C THR A 13 9.06 -8.79 16.37
N LEU A 14 8.39 -8.66 17.52
CA LEU A 14 7.34 -7.67 17.79
C LEU A 14 7.93 -6.26 17.90
N GLY A 15 8.42 -5.72 16.79
CA GLY A 15 8.84 -4.31 16.72
C GLY A 15 7.64 -3.37 16.70
N PRO A 16 7.85 -2.07 16.93
CA PRO A 16 6.77 -1.08 16.97
C PRO A 16 5.96 -1.02 15.68
N LEU A 17 6.54 -1.40 14.54
CA LEU A 17 5.88 -1.45 13.23
C LEU A 17 4.87 -2.60 13.13
N GLN A 18 5.04 -3.65 13.93
CA GLN A 18 4.12 -4.80 13.97
C GLN A 18 2.78 -4.44 14.61
N TYR A 19 2.70 -3.40 15.46
CA TYR A 19 1.45 -2.98 16.11
C TYR A 19 0.37 -2.51 15.13
N ILE A 20 0.73 -2.12 13.91
CA ILE A 20 -0.22 -1.70 12.88
C ILE A 20 -0.88 -2.90 12.19
N VAL A 21 -0.20 -4.03 12.13
CA VAL A 21 -0.60 -5.21 11.37
C VAL A 21 -1.97 -5.77 11.76
N PRO A 22 -2.32 -5.92 13.06
CA PRO A 22 -3.63 -6.44 13.45
C PRO A 22 -4.80 -5.63 12.87
N TYR A 23 -4.67 -4.32 12.71
CA TYR A 23 -5.70 -3.48 12.11
C TYR A 23 -5.91 -3.78 10.62
N PHE A 24 -4.82 -4.05 9.88
CA PHE A 24 -4.89 -4.45 8.48
C PHE A 24 -5.52 -5.83 8.32
N VAL A 25 -5.14 -6.77 9.18
CA VAL A 25 -5.71 -8.13 9.20
C VAL A 25 -7.21 -8.06 9.51
N GLN A 26 -7.61 -7.33 10.55
CA GLN A 26 -9.01 -7.18 10.94
C GLN A 26 -9.85 -6.51 9.85
N ALA A 27 -9.33 -5.46 9.20
CA ALA A 27 -10.01 -4.81 8.09
C ALA A 27 -10.27 -5.79 6.93
N ASN A 28 -9.28 -6.63 6.58
CA ASN A 28 -9.44 -7.64 5.55
C ASN A 28 -10.46 -8.72 5.92
N VAL A 29 -10.43 -9.22 7.16
CA VAL A 29 -11.43 -10.18 7.66
C VAL A 29 -12.84 -9.59 7.56
N TRP A 30 -13.00 -8.32 7.94
CA TRP A 30 -14.30 -7.65 7.83
C TRP A 30 -14.80 -7.58 6.38
N VAL A 31 -13.92 -7.22 5.42
CA VAL A 31 -14.28 -7.16 3.99
C VAL A 31 -14.63 -8.55 3.45
N ILE A 32 -13.83 -9.59 3.76
CA ILE A 32 -14.09 -10.98 3.33
C ILE A 32 -15.45 -11.44 3.84
N THR A 33 -15.75 -11.18 5.11
CA THR A 33 -17.04 -11.53 5.73
C THR A 33 -18.21 -10.74 5.12
N ALA A 34 -18.01 -9.45 4.89
CA ALA A 34 -19.05 -8.58 4.29
C ALA A 34 -19.39 -8.97 2.85
N LEU A 35 -18.43 -9.53 2.11
CA LEU A 35 -18.61 -9.99 0.73
C LEU A 35 -18.98 -11.49 0.63
N ASP A 36 -19.15 -12.18 1.76
CA ASP A 36 -19.49 -13.61 1.84
C ASP A 36 -18.56 -14.51 0.99
N LEU A 37 -17.25 -14.21 1.00
CA LEU A 37 -16.26 -14.92 0.18
C LEU A 37 -15.79 -16.23 0.81
N GLY A 38 -16.07 -16.44 2.09
CA GLY A 38 -15.67 -17.59 2.89
C GLY A 38 -15.58 -17.24 4.37
N VAL A 39 -15.16 -18.19 5.19
CA VAL A 39 -14.98 -17.97 6.62
C VAL A 39 -13.57 -17.41 6.86
N ALA A 40 -13.51 -16.25 7.48
CA ALA A 40 -12.25 -15.61 7.85
C ALA A 40 -12.28 -15.19 9.33
N THR A 41 -11.20 -15.47 10.05
CA THR A 41 -11.01 -15.02 11.43
C THR A 41 -9.61 -14.47 11.63
N ALA A 42 -9.47 -13.50 12.51
CA ALA A 42 -8.19 -12.88 12.84
C ALA A 42 -7.81 -13.15 14.30
N ARG A 43 -6.53 -13.42 14.52
CA ARG A 43 -5.93 -13.42 15.84
C ARG A 43 -4.57 -12.73 15.75
N ASP A 44 -4.51 -11.51 16.23
CA ASP A 44 -3.34 -10.62 16.09
C ASP A 44 -2.91 -10.47 14.63
N ASN A 45 -1.75 -10.96 14.25
CA ASN A 45 -1.22 -10.95 12.89
C ASN A 45 -1.49 -12.23 12.10
N LEU A 46 -2.23 -13.19 12.68
CA LEU A 46 -2.63 -14.42 12.03
C LEU A 46 -4.04 -14.27 11.44
N MET A 47 -4.20 -14.70 10.21
CA MET A 47 -5.48 -14.81 9.53
C MET A 47 -5.75 -16.27 9.20
N PHE A 48 -6.87 -16.77 9.70
CA PHE A 48 -7.37 -18.12 9.40
C PHE A 48 -8.49 -18.00 8.38
N LEU A 49 -8.32 -18.67 7.27
CA LEU A 49 -9.23 -18.65 6.13
C LEU A 49 -9.76 -20.06 5.90
N ASN A 50 -11.04 -20.18 5.57
CA ASN A 50 -11.63 -21.44 5.14
C ASN A 50 -12.54 -21.18 3.95
N GLY A 51 -12.14 -21.66 2.79
CA GLY A 51 -12.80 -21.45 1.51
C GLY A 51 -13.03 -22.75 0.76
N ASP A 52 -13.14 -22.67 -0.54
CA ASP A 52 -13.54 -23.77 -1.41
C ASP A 52 -12.50 -24.92 -1.45
N PHE A 53 -11.23 -24.59 -1.16
CA PHE A 53 -10.12 -25.56 -1.19
C PHE A 53 -9.68 -26.02 0.22
N GLY A 54 -10.41 -25.62 1.27
CA GLY A 54 -10.16 -26.01 2.64
C GLY A 54 -9.51 -24.91 3.50
N PRO A 55 -9.04 -25.27 4.71
CA PRO A 55 -8.47 -24.31 5.64
C PRO A 55 -7.07 -23.85 5.21
N PHE A 56 -6.80 -22.56 5.36
CA PHE A 56 -5.51 -21.94 5.15
C PHE A 56 -5.21 -20.94 6.27
N ALA A 57 -3.97 -20.93 6.76
CA ALA A 57 -3.53 -19.95 7.75
C ALA A 57 -2.37 -19.14 7.19
N MET A 58 -2.50 -17.82 7.22
CA MET A 58 -1.45 -16.90 6.81
C MET A 58 -1.05 -15.99 7.96
N GLN A 59 0.24 -15.76 8.09
CA GLN A 59 0.78 -14.79 9.03
C GLN A 59 1.21 -13.54 8.28
N VAL A 60 0.72 -12.40 8.74
CA VAL A 60 1.07 -11.10 8.16
C VAL A 60 2.12 -10.42 9.02
N PHE A 61 3.26 -10.14 8.42
CA PHE A 61 4.34 -9.38 9.06
C PHE A 61 4.32 -7.93 8.60
N TRP A 62 4.93 -7.03 9.38
CA TRP A 62 4.98 -5.60 9.07
C TRP A 62 5.52 -5.25 7.67
N PRO A 63 6.53 -5.95 7.10
CA PRO A 63 6.94 -5.68 5.72
C PRO A 63 5.85 -6.04 4.72
N SER A 64 5.20 -7.20 4.91
CA SER A 64 4.11 -7.68 4.06
C SER A 64 2.82 -6.88 4.23
N ALA A 65 2.62 -6.24 5.39
CA ALA A 65 1.51 -5.30 5.60
C ALA A 65 1.68 -3.98 4.84
N GLY A 66 2.83 -3.76 4.19
CA GLY A 66 3.08 -2.62 3.31
C GLY A 66 3.92 -1.50 3.93
N VAL A 67 4.54 -1.73 5.07
CA VAL A 67 5.45 -0.73 5.68
C VAL A 67 6.63 -0.45 4.74
N HIS A 68 7.19 -1.45 4.07
CA HIS A 68 8.21 -1.27 3.04
C HIS A 68 7.72 -0.35 1.91
N SER A 69 6.50 -0.57 1.43
CA SER A 69 5.89 0.26 0.38
C SER A 69 5.74 1.71 0.83
N ILE A 70 5.34 1.96 2.08
CA ILE A 70 5.21 3.31 2.65
C ILE A 70 6.59 3.98 2.74
N ILE A 71 7.64 3.26 3.14
CA ILE A 71 9.01 3.79 3.22
C ILE A 71 9.51 4.15 1.82
N ILE A 72 9.38 3.25 0.85
CA ILE A 72 9.81 3.48 -0.55
C ILE A 72 9.03 4.67 -1.13
N TYR A 73 7.70 4.68 -0.98
CA TYR A 73 6.86 5.80 -1.39
C TYR A 73 7.36 7.12 -0.78
N SER A 74 7.60 7.14 0.52
CA SER A 74 8.02 8.35 1.24
C SER A 74 9.34 8.90 0.72
N LEU A 75 10.32 8.03 0.47
CA LEU A 75 11.63 8.41 -0.07
C LEU A 75 11.51 8.97 -1.49
N VAL A 76 10.83 8.26 -2.38
CA VAL A 76 10.63 8.65 -3.77
C VAL A 76 9.84 9.95 -3.84
N MET A 77 8.72 10.03 -3.12
CA MET A 77 7.85 11.21 -3.12
C MET A 77 8.53 12.43 -2.51
N MET A 78 9.31 12.27 -1.46
CA MET A 78 10.09 13.35 -0.86
C MET A 78 11.11 13.90 -1.88
N ALA A 79 11.88 13.03 -2.52
CA ALA A 79 12.85 13.42 -3.54
C ALA A 79 12.18 14.14 -4.73
N PHE A 80 11.01 13.65 -5.17
CA PHE A 80 10.21 14.25 -6.22
C PHE A 80 9.68 15.63 -5.84
N LEU A 81 9.03 15.76 -4.68
CA LEU A 81 8.44 17.02 -4.21
C LEU A 81 9.47 18.11 -3.89
N ILE A 82 10.69 17.73 -3.45
CA ILE A 82 11.78 18.70 -3.23
C ILE A 82 12.12 19.42 -4.54
N LYS A 83 12.18 18.71 -5.65
CA LYS A 83 12.51 19.26 -6.98
C LYS A 83 11.38 20.09 -7.59
N MET A 84 10.13 19.88 -7.18
CA MET A 84 9.00 20.66 -7.69
C MET A 84 8.95 22.08 -7.10
N ARG A 85 8.72 23.08 -7.95
CA ARG A 85 8.53 24.49 -7.55
C ARG A 85 7.06 24.79 -7.20
N ILE A 86 6.55 24.13 -6.15
CA ILE A 86 5.18 24.30 -5.66
C ILE A 86 5.16 24.71 -4.20
N PRO A 87 4.08 25.36 -3.71
CA PRO A 87 3.94 25.77 -2.31
C PRO A 87 4.03 24.60 -1.34
N ARG A 88 4.62 24.84 -0.16
CA ARG A 88 4.85 23.80 0.86
C ARG A 88 3.57 23.06 1.27
N ASN A 89 2.46 23.78 1.40
CA ASN A 89 1.18 23.17 1.79
C ASN A 89 0.71 22.13 0.76
N ARG A 90 0.92 22.37 -0.53
CA ARG A 90 0.58 21.41 -1.59
C ARG A 90 1.52 20.20 -1.59
N LYS A 91 2.81 20.41 -1.29
CA LYS A 91 3.75 19.27 -1.09
C LYS A 91 3.28 18.35 0.01
N MET A 92 2.91 18.92 1.16
CA MET A 92 2.39 18.15 2.30
C MET A 92 1.10 17.42 1.94
N MET A 93 0.17 18.09 1.24
CA MET A 93 -1.08 17.49 0.80
C MET A 93 -0.83 16.27 -0.11
N TYR A 94 -0.01 16.40 -1.14
CA TYR A 94 0.31 15.27 -2.03
C TYR A 94 1.03 14.14 -1.29
N PHE A 95 1.93 14.47 -0.37
CA PHE A 95 2.63 13.48 0.43
C PHE A 95 1.65 12.65 1.27
N VAL A 96 0.73 13.29 1.98
CA VAL A 96 -0.26 12.61 2.84
C VAL A 96 -1.27 11.81 2.00
N ILE A 97 -1.79 12.37 0.90
CA ILE A 97 -2.73 11.66 0.02
C ILE A 97 -2.08 10.40 -0.55
N GLY A 98 -0.83 10.47 -0.96
CA GLY A 98 -0.17 9.31 -1.53
C GLY A 98 0.19 8.25 -0.48
N ILE A 99 0.51 8.62 0.78
CA ILE A 99 0.62 7.64 1.89
C ILE A 99 -0.72 6.93 2.07
N ALA A 100 -1.82 7.67 2.15
CA ALA A 100 -3.15 7.09 2.29
C ALA A 100 -3.47 6.12 1.13
N GLY A 101 -3.16 6.50 -0.11
CA GLY A 101 -3.30 5.63 -1.27
C GLY A 101 -2.41 4.38 -1.21
N THR A 102 -1.17 4.51 -0.74
CA THR A 102 -0.27 3.36 -0.53
C THR A 102 -0.83 2.39 0.51
N VAL A 103 -1.43 2.89 1.60
CA VAL A 103 -2.13 2.07 2.59
C VAL A 103 -3.28 1.30 1.95
N VAL A 104 -4.11 1.97 1.13
CA VAL A 104 -5.23 1.32 0.42
C VAL A 104 -4.73 0.22 -0.52
N VAL A 105 -3.69 0.49 -1.30
CA VAL A 105 -3.09 -0.52 -2.21
C VAL A 105 -2.58 -1.74 -1.44
N ASN A 106 -1.98 -1.55 -0.26
CA ASN A 106 -1.53 -2.66 0.58
C ASN A 106 -2.70 -3.45 1.19
N LEU A 107 -3.80 -2.79 1.57
CA LEU A 107 -5.03 -3.47 1.99
C LEU A 107 -5.60 -4.33 0.86
N ILE A 108 -5.67 -3.79 -0.37
CA ILE A 108 -6.11 -4.54 -1.55
C ILE A 108 -5.19 -5.73 -1.82
N ARG A 109 -3.89 -5.57 -1.63
CA ARG A 109 -2.92 -6.66 -1.77
C ARG A 109 -3.20 -7.80 -0.79
N ILE A 110 -3.34 -7.50 0.52
CA ILE A 110 -3.64 -8.53 1.53
C ILE A 110 -4.99 -9.20 1.20
N PHE A 111 -5.98 -8.40 0.79
CA PHE A 111 -7.28 -8.92 0.35
C PHE A 111 -7.15 -9.88 -0.84
N SER A 112 -6.38 -9.51 -1.87
CA SER A 112 -6.16 -10.37 -3.04
C SER A 112 -5.47 -11.69 -2.69
N LEU A 113 -4.50 -11.66 -1.78
CA LEU A 113 -3.82 -12.85 -1.26
C LEU A 113 -4.80 -13.76 -0.49
N SER A 114 -5.69 -13.15 0.30
CA SER A 114 -6.73 -13.89 1.03
C SER A 114 -7.75 -14.52 0.08
N VAL A 115 -8.20 -13.79 -0.93
CA VAL A 115 -9.13 -14.31 -1.95
C VAL A 115 -8.48 -15.43 -2.75
N TYR A 116 -7.19 -15.31 -3.07
CA TYR A 116 -6.45 -16.37 -3.76
C TYR A 116 -6.44 -17.67 -2.94
N ALA A 117 -6.17 -17.58 -1.63
CA ALA A 117 -6.23 -18.74 -0.73
C ALA A 117 -7.64 -19.30 -0.57
N LEU A 118 -8.70 -18.47 -0.57
CA LEU A 118 -10.08 -18.89 -0.42
C LEU A 118 -10.67 -19.55 -1.67
N LYS A 119 -10.28 -19.06 -2.89
CA LYS A 119 -10.98 -19.36 -4.15
C LYS A 119 -10.12 -20.03 -5.22
N VAL A 120 -8.81 -20.09 -5.06
CA VAL A 120 -7.91 -20.61 -6.10
C VAL A 120 -7.12 -21.81 -5.61
N THR A 121 -6.37 -21.69 -4.53
CA THR A 121 -5.55 -22.79 -3.99
C THR A 121 -5.12 -22.55 -2.54
N THR A 122 -4.95 -23.62 -1.80
CA THR A 122 -4.31 -23.63 -0.48
C THR A 122 -2.88 -24.20 -0.52
N ASP A 123 -2.33 -24.44 -1.72
CA ASP A 123 -0.94 -24.87 -1.87
C ASP A 123 0.02 -23.75 -1.46
N PRO A 124 0.89 -23.98 -0.47
CA PRO A 124 1.79 -22.93 0.05
C PRO A 124 2.77 -22.40 -1.00
N GLN A 125 3.24 -23.24 -1.94
CA GLN A 125 4.20 -22.80 -2.96
C GLN A 125 3.53 -21.86 -3.98
N ALA A 126 2.37 -22.25 -4.50
CA ALA A 126 1.61 -21.42 -5.44
C ALA A 126 1.18 -20.09 -4.79
N TRP A 127 0.82 -20.12 -3.51
CA TRP A 127 0.49 -18.91 -2.76
C TRP A 127 1.70 -17.98 -2.59
N GLU A 128 2.90 -18.50 -2.28
CA GLU A 128 4.11 -17.71 -2.12
C GLU A 128 4.55 -17.07 -3.45
N GLU A 129 4.44 -17.79 -4.56
CA GLU A 129 4.69 -17.24 -5.90
C GLU A 129 3.74 -16.07 -6.19
N PHE A 130 2.45 -16.23 -5.91
CA PHE A 130 1.48 -15.14 -6.07
C PHE A 130 1.75 -13.97 -5.11
N HIS A 131 2.12 -14.25 -3.86
CA HIS A 131 2.48 -13.23 -2.86
C HIS A 131 3.65 -12.35 -3.32
N SER A 132 4.71 -12.98 -3.86
CA SER A 132 5.87 -12.27 -4.38
C SER A 132 5.50 -11.32 -5.53
N VAL A 133 4.78 -11.83 -6.53
CA VAL A 133 4.38 -11.07 -7.73
C VAL A 133 3.37 -9.96 -7.39
N ALA A 134 2.39 -10.24 -6.54
CA ALA A 134 1.36 -9.28 -6.17
C ALA A 134 1.93 -8.02 -5.49
N GLY A 135 3.02 -8.16 -4.72
CA GLY A 135 3.68 -7.03 -4.08
C GLY A 135 4.21 -5.99 -5.07
N GLU A 136 4.87 -6.45 -6.10
CA GLU A 136 5.48 -5.60 -7.12
C GLU A 136 4.45 -5.01 -8.08
N ILE A 137 3.55 -5.85 -8.60
CA ILE A 137 2.54 -5.45 -9.59
C ILE A 137 1.54 -4.44 -9.02
N MET A 138 1.21 -4.49 -7.74
CA MET A 138 0.24 -3.55 -7.17
C MET A 138 0.87 -2.23 -6.76
N PHE A 139 2.06 -2.26 -6.15
CA PHE A 139 2.68 -1.06 -5.61
C PHE A 139 3.35 -0.18 -6.68
N LEU A 140 4.12 -0.75 -7.61
CA LEU A 140 4.85 0.04 -8.60
C LEU A 140 3.94 0.83 -9.55
N PRO A 141 2.89 0.26 -10.15
CA PRO A 141 1.96 1.04 -10.97
C PRO A 141 1.27 2.15 -10.18
N TRP A 142 0.87 1.89 -8.93
CA TRP A 142 0.30 2.91 -8.06
C TRP A 142 1.26 4.11 -7.92
N LEU A 143 2.52 3.86 -7.57
CA LEU A 143 3.52 4.90 -7.40
C LEU A 143 3.69 5.73 -8.67
N PHE A 144 3.86 5.08 -9.83
CA PHE A 144 4.01 5.77 -11.11
C PHE A 144 2.77 6.58 -11.50
N ILE A 145 1.58 6.01 -11.39
CA ILE A 145 0.32 6.70 -11.70
C ILE A 145 0.19 7.93 -10.81
N PHE A 146 0.46 7.80 -9.52
CA PHE A 146 0.36 8.92 -8.59
C PHE A 146 1.33 10.07 -8.94
N LEU A 147 2.59 9.77 -9.28
CA LEU A 147 3.57 10.76 -9.74
C LEU A 147 3.11 11.47 -11.01
N LEU A 148 2.57 10.72 -11.99
CA LEU A 148 2.02 11.29 -13.22
C LEU A 148 0.82 12.20 -12.95
N VAL A 149 -0.09 11.79 -12.07
CA VAL A 149 -1.26 12.59 -11.67
C VAL A 149 -0.83 13.91 -11.02
N VAL A 150 0.09 13.85 -10.06
CA VAL A 150 0.62 15.07 -9.41
C VAL A 150 1.28 15.99 -10.43
N THR A 151 2.10 15.44 -11.32
CA THR A 151 2.75 16.22 -12.39
C THR A 151 1.71 16.89 -13.31
N ALA A 152 0.70 16.13 -13.75
CA ALA A 152 -0.34 16.65 -14.65
C ALA A 152 -1.18 17.77 -13.99
N ILE A 153 -1.53 17.61 -12.71
CA ILE A 153 -2.28 18.64 -11.97
C ILE A 153 -1.47 19.92 -11.84
N GLU A 154 -0.20 19.82 -11.44
CA GLU A 154 0.63 21.02 -11.25
C GLU A 154 1.01 21.70 -12.57
N THR A 155 1.24 20.95 -13.63
CA THR A 155 1.48 21.54 -14.98
C THR A 155 0.26 22.31 -15.47
N LYS A 156 -0.94 21.75 -15.34
CA LYS A 156 -2.18 22.48 -15.70
C LYS A 156 -2.38 23.74 -14.86
N ARG A 157 -2.03 23.68 -13.58
CA ARG A 157 -2.13 24.82 -12.69
C ARG A 157 -1.17 25.94 -13.08
N LEU A 158 0.09 25.61 -13.35
CA LEU A 158 1.11 26.59 -13.75
C LEU A 158 0.71 27.29 -15.04
N LYS A 159 0.25 26.56 -16.06
CA LYS A 159 -0.27 27.17 -17.31
C LYS A 159 -1.40 28.15 -17.05
N LYS A 160 -2.36 27.85 -16.19
CA LYS A 160 -3.44 28.77 -15.85
C LYS A 160 -2.97 30.04 -15.15
N LEU A 161 -1.92 29.93 -14.33
CA LEU A 161 -1.34 31.10 -13.67
C LEU A 161 -0.63 32.03 -14.70
N GLU A 162 0.16 31.46 -15.61
CA GLU A 162 0.83 32.17 -16.68
C GLU A 162 -0.18 32.90 -17.60
N GLU A 163 -1.24 32.22 -18.03
CA GLU A 163 -2.33 32.80 -18.83
C GLU A 163 -3.06 33.97 -18.10
N SER A 164 -3.23 33.82 -16.76
CA SER A 164 -3.85 34.86 -15.94
C SER A 164 -2.97 36.11 -15.81
N GLU A 165 -1.66 35.92 -15.64
CA GLU A 165 -0.70 37.03 -15.55
C GLU A 165 -0.58 37.79 -16.88
N GLU A 166 -0.58 37.10 -18.01
CA GLU A 166 -0.55 37.68 -19.34
C GLU A 166 -1.81 38.53 -19.62
N ASN A 167 -2.98 38.09 -19.18
CA ASN A 167 -4.23 38.81 -19.35
C ASN A 167 -4.36 40.06 -18.46
N VAL A 168 -3.63 40.16 -17.37
CA VAL A 168 -3.60 41.33 -16.48
C VAL A 168 -2.64 42.42 -17.01
N GLN A 169 -1.66 42.01 -17.81
CA GLN A 169 -0.67 42.96 -18.41
C GLN A 169 -1.14 43.59 -19.75
N LYS A 170 -2.23 43.12 -20.32
CA LYS A 170 -2.91 43.68 -21.49
C LYS A 170 -4.03 44.63 -21.10
#